data_2c4d8e0e871eaf15b3602a4ab923ce1b
#
_entry.id   2c4d8e0e871eaf15b3602a4ab923ce1b
#
_cell.length_a   1.000
_cell.length_b   1.000
_cell.length_c   1.000
_cell.angle_alpha   90.00
_cell.angle_beta   90.00
_cell.angle_gamma   90.00
#
_symmetry.space_group_name_H-M   'P 1'
#
loop_
_entity.id
_entity.type
_entity.pdbx_description
1 polymer ?
#
loop_
_entity_poly.entity_id
_entity_poly.type
_entity_poly.pdbx_seq_one_letter_code
_entity_poly.pdbx_strand_id
1 'polypeptide(L)'
;MFKKRITNKLEKYVRAYFIAHPDIKLVVVAGSVGKTSTKIATATLLNEKYRVRLHKGNHNTHLSAPLAILGIDYPGNIRSFWQWHKIFKAARHKIKASSESEPQVIVQELGTDRPGDMAEFADYLLPDIAAI
;
A
#
# COMPACT_ATOMS: atom_id res chain seq x y z
N MET A 1 -17.81 9.92 7.21
CA MET A 1 -18.63 9.16 6.26
C MET A 1 -18.00 9.03 4.89
N PHE A 2 -17.69 10.16 4.24
CA PHE A 2 -17.01 10.16 2.94
C PHE A 2 -15.66 9.45 2.99
N LYS A 3 -14.82 9.81 3.98
CA LYS A 3 -13.50 9.20 4.17
C LYS A 3 -13.57 7.69 4.40
N LYS A 4 -14.54 7.24 5.19
CA LYS A 4 -14.71 5.82 5.47
C LYS A 4 -15.12 5.02 4.23
N ARG A 5 -15.99 5.58 3.40
CA ARG A 5 -16.40 4.95 2.15
C ARG A 5 -15.22 4.79 1.21
N ILE A 6 -14.38 5.83 1.11
CA ILE A 6 -13.17 5.80 0.28
C ILE A 6 -12.20 4.74 0.81
N THR A 7 -11.95 4.73 2.12
CA THR A 7 -11.05 3.76 2.74
C THR A 7 -11.53 2.34 2.48
N ASN A 8 -12.81 2.07 2.68
CA ASN A 8 -13.37 0.73 2.43
C ASN A 8 -13.20 0.31 0.98
N LYS A 9 -13.40 1.23 0.06
CA LYS A 9 -13.26 0.96 -1.37
C LYS A 9 -11.80 0.69 -1.74
N LEU A 10 -10.87 1.45 -1.18
CA LEU A 10 -9.44 1.22 -1.39
C LEU A 10 -9.00 -0.14 -0.85
N GLU A 11 -9.49 -0.54 0.31
CA GLU A 11 -9.18 -1.85 0.88
C GLU A 11 -9.66 -2.98 -0.04
N LYS A 12 -10.84 -2.84 -0.62
CA LYS A 12 -11.35 -3.81 -1.61
C LYS A 12 -10.45 -3.89 -2.85
N TYR A 13 -9.99 -2.75 -3.34
CA TYR A 13 -9.08 -2.72 -4.49
C TYR A 13 -7.73 -3.35 -4.16
N VAL A 14 -7.20 -3.12 -2.96
CA VAL A 14 -5.94 -3.75 -2.54
C VAL A 14 -6.10 -5.27 -2.47
N ARG A 15 -7.19 -5.76 -1.90
CA ARG A 15 -7.48 -7.21 -1.89
C ARG A 15 -7.56 -7.78 -3.30
N ALA A 16 -8.30 -7.11 -4.17
CA ALA A 16 -8.44 -7.54 -5.56
C ALA A 16 -7.11 -7.52 -6.30
N TYR A 17 -6.28 -6.54 -6.02
CA TYR A 17 -4.95 -6.42 -6.61
C TYR A 17 -4.06 -7.62 -6.25
N PHE A 18 -4.01 -8.00 -4.99
CA PHE A 18 -3.20 -9.15 -4.57
C PHE A 18 -3.79 -10.49 -5.05
N ILE A 19 -5.10 -10.58 -5.20
CA ILE A 19 -5.73 -11.76 -5.80
C ILE A 19 -5.37 -11.88 -7.28
N ALA A 20 -5.37 -10.74 -8.00
CA ALA A 20 -5.02 -10.71 -9.42
C ALA A 20 -3.52 -10.93 -9.67
N HIS A 21 -2.68 -10.57 -8.70
CA HIS A 21 -1.22 -10.67 -8.79
C HIS A 21 -0.67 -11.50 -7.63
N PRO A 22 -0.94 -12.80 -7.60
CA PRO A 22 -0.60 -13.64 -6.43
C PRO A 22 0.90 -13.83 -6.19
N ASP A 23 1.73 -13.51 -7.19
CA ASP A 23 3.18 -13.65 -7.07
C ASP A 23 3.85 -12.44 -6.42
N ILE A 24 3.13 -11.33 -6.24
CA ILE A 24 3.68 -10.15 -5.56
C ILE A 24 3.82 -10.44 -4.08
N LYS A 25 5.02 -10.23 -3.54
CA LYS A 25 5.28 -10.38 -2.11
C LYS A 25 5.12 -9.04 -1.41
N LEU A 26 4.46 -9.05 -0.26
CA LEU A 26 4.25 -7.85 0.55
C LEU A 26 5.11 -7.92 1.81
N VAL A 27 5.97 -6.92 1.99
CA VAL A 27 6.77 -6.73 3.20
C VAL A 27 6.23 -5.49 3.90
N VAL A 28 5.81 -5.63 5.15
CA VAL A 28 5.33 -4.50 5.93
C VAL A 28 6.32 -4.17 7.03
N VAL A 29 6.45 -2.87 7.32
CA VAL A 29 7.30 -2.35 8.38
C VAL A 29 6.42 -1.55 9.33
N ALA A 30 6.39 -1.94 10.59
CA ALA A 30 5.60 -1.27 11.63
C ALA A 30 6.48 -1.03 12.84
N GLY A 31 5.98 -0.27 13.81
CA GLY A 31 6.71 0.04 15.03
C GLY A 31 6.68 1.53 15.31
N SER A 32 7.23 1.94 16.44
CA SER A 32 7.21 3.34 16.87
C SER A 32 8.43 4.14 16.42
N VAL A 33 9.57 3.48 16.19
CA VAL A 33 10.84 4.12 15.85
C VAL A 33 11.55 3.32 14.78
N GLY A 34 12.23 4.01 13.87
CA GLY A 34 13.09 3.38 12.87
C GLY A 34 12.37 2.79 11.67
N LYS A 35 11.07 3.02 11.51
CA LYS A 35 10.29 2.51 10.37
C LYS A 35 10.85 2.97 9.02
N THR A 36 11.15 4.25 8.89
CA THR A 36 11.65 4.82 7.64
C THR A 36 13.01 4.24 7.26
N SER A 37 13.93 4.15 8.22
CA SER A 37 15.25 3.57 7.97
C SER A 37 15.16 2.09 7.61
N THR A 38 14.34 1.33 8.31
CA THR A 38 14.13 -0.09 8.05
C THR A 38 13.50 -0.31 6.67
N LYS A 39 12.50 0.50 6.33
CA LYS A 39 11.82 0.44 5.04
C LYS A 39 12.81 0.67 3.89
N ILE A 40 13.63 1.70 3.98
CA ILE A 40 14.60 2.05 2.94
C ILE A 40 15.68 0.98 2.82
N ALA A 41 16.22 0.52 3.95
CA ALA A 41 17.24 -0.53 3.94
C ALA A 41 16.71 -1.84 3.34
N THR A 42 15.50 -2.23 3.72
CA THR A 42 14.87 -3.44 3.19
C THR A 42 14.67 -3.33 1.68
N ALA A 43 14.11 -2.22 1.22
CA ALA A 43 13.87 -2.01 -0.20
C ALA A 43 15.19 -1.98 -0.99
N THR A 44 16.23 -1.35 -0.45
CA THR A 44 17.54 -1.28 -1.10
C THR A 44 18.14 -2.66 -1.31
N LEU A 45 18.09 -3.51 -0.29
CA LEU A 45 18.58 -4.88 -0.38
C LEU A 45 17.80 -5.72 -1.39
N LEU A 46 16.47 -5.64 -1.32
CA LEU A 46 15.62 -6.41 -2.21
C LEU A 46 15.72 -5.95 -3.67
N ASN A 47 15.96 -4.67 -3.87
CA ASN A 47 16.03 -4.09 -5.22
C ASN A 47 17.25 -4.57 -6.01
N GLU A 48 18.23 -5.17 -5.36
CA GLU A 48 19.35 -5.79 -6.05
C GLU A 48 18.91 -7.02 -6.87
N LYS A 49 17.82 -7.67 -6.47
CA LYS A 49 17.37 -8.92 -7.10
C LYS A 49 15.95 -8.84 -7.66
N TYR A 50 15.11 -7.97 -7.12
CA TYR A 50 13.70 -7.90 -7.48
C TYR A 50 13.30 -6.50 -7.91
N ARG A 51 12.21 -6.39 -8.66
CA ARG A 51 11.57 -5.10 -8.91
C ARG A 51 10.75 -4.76 -7.67
N VAL A 52 11.14 -3.70 -6.97
CA VAL A 52 10.55 -3.31 -5.69
C VAL A 52 9.76 -2.02 -5.84
N ARG A 53 8.56 -1.99 -5.27
CA ARG A 53 7.80 -0.76 -5.08
C ARG A 53 7.98 -0.30 -3.65
N LEU A 54 8.48 0.92 -3.49
CA LEU A 54 8.64 1.58 -2.20
C LEU A 54 8.16 3.01 -2.35
N HIS A 55 7.27 3.45 -1.46
CA HIS A 55 6.92 4.85 -1.38
C HIS A 55 7.90 5.54 -0.42
N LYS A 56 8.59 6.58 -0.90
CA LYS A 56 9.63 7.28 -0.13
C LYS A 56 9.08 8.24 0.92
N GLY A 57 7.81 8.62 0.82
CA GLY A 57 7.15 9.51 1.78
C GLY A 57 6.55 8.75 2.96
N ASN A 58 5.87 9.51 3.84
CA ASN A 58 5.22 8.96 5.04
C ASN A 58 3.77 8.55 4.76
N HIS A 59 3.55 7.74 3.72
CA HIS A 59 2.22 7.25 3.36
C HIS A 59 1.95 5.93 4.09
N ASN A 60 1.65 6.05 5.39
CA ASN A 60 1.48 4.92 6.28
C ASN A 60 0.12 4.88 7.00
N THR A 61 -0.82 5.76 6.61
CA THR A 61 -2.15 5.82 7.22
C THR A 61 -3.11 4.86 6.53
N HIS A 62 -4.30 4.69 7.12
CA HIS A 62 -5.35 3.83 6.51
C HIS A 62 -5.86 4.37 5.18
N LEU A 63 -5.66 5.65 4.89
CA LEU A 63 -6.04 6.24 3.60
C LEU A 63 -4.90 6.20 2.59
N SER A 64 -3.68 6.51 3.03
CA SER A 64 -2.54 6.66 2.13
C SER A 64 -1.78 5.35 1.86
N ALA A 65 -1.74 4.43 2.81
CA ALA A 65 -1.05 3.15 2.61
C ALA A 65 -1.62 2.33 1.45
N PRO A 66 -2.96 2.20 1.31
CA PRO A 66 -3.50 1.49 0.14
C PRO A 66 -3.06 2.09 -1.19
N LEU A 67 -3.00 3.42 -1.28
CA LEU A 67 -2.55 4.09 -2.50
C LEU A 67 -1.08 3.82 -2.79
N ALA A 68 -0.24 3.85 -1.76
CA ALA A 68 1.17 3.54 -1.90
C ALA A 68 1.38 2.11 -2.36
N ILE A 69 0.64 1.16 -1.81
CA ILE A 69 0.68 -0.25 -2.21
C ILE A 69 0.31 -0.40 -3.68
N LEU A 70 -0.75 0.26 -4.13
CA LEU A 70 -1.19 0.22 -5.53
C LEU A 70 -0.30 1.03 -6.47
N GLY A 71 0.60 1.84 -5.95
CA GLY A 71 1.47 2.69 -6.75
C GLY A 71 0.71 3.86 -7.38
N ILE A 72 -0.27 4.40 -6.69
CA ILE A 72 -1.10 5.51 -7.13
C ILE A 72 -0.80 6.73 -6.27
N ASP A 73 -0.66 7.90 -6.90
CA ASP A 73 -0.36 9.13 -6.18
C ASP A 73 -1.51 9.57 -5.28
N TYR A 74 -1.16 10.11 -4.12
CA TYR A 74 -2.13 10.66 -3.19
C TYR A 74 -2.80 11.90 -3.82
N PRO A 75 -4.11 12.08 -3.66
CA PRO A 75 -4.80 13.22 -4.27
C PRO A 75 -4.35 14.54 -3.66
N GLY A 76 -4.23 15.57 -4.48
CA GLY A 76 -3.92 16.92 -4.00
C GLY A 76 -5.03 17.51 -3.15
N ASN A 77 -6.27 17.11 -3.41
CA ASN A 77 -7.45 17.51 -2.63
C ASN A 77 -8.28 16.29 -2.30
N ILE A 78 -8.26 15.86 -1.04
CA ILE A 78 -8.97 14.66 -0.58
C ILE A 78 -10.50 14.80 -0.63
N ARG A 79 -11.01 16.01 -0.81
CA ARG A 79 -12.45 16.26 -0.95
C ARG A 79 -12.89 16.30 -2.41
N SER A 80 -11.95 16.22 -3.36
CA SER A 80 -12.28 16.27 -4.78
C SER A 80 -12.84 14.94 -5.26
N PHE A 81 -14.09 14.94 -5.64
CA PHE A 81 -14.75 13.78 -6.20
C PHE A 81 -14.08 13.30 -7.50
N TRP A 82 -13.64 14.25 -8.33
CA TRP A 82 -12.97 13.92 -9.59
C TRP A 82 -11.64 13.24 -9.39
N GLN A 83 -10.86 13.67 -8.40
CA GLN A 83 -9.56 13.06 -8.12
C GLN A 83 -9.74 11.63 -7.64
N TRP A 84 -10.74 11.37 -6.79
CA TRP A 84 -11.03 10.01 -6.34
C TRP A 84 -11.54 9.12 -7.47
N HIS A 85 -12.33 9.68 -8.38
CA HIS A 85 -12.79 8.94 -9.55
C HIS A 85 -11.59 8.47 -10.39
N LYS A 86 -10.63 9.34 -10.63
CA LYS A 86 -9.40 9.01 -11.36
C LYS A 86 -8.59 7.94 -10.63
N ILE A 87 -8.50 8.07 -9.31
CA ILE A 87 -7.76 7.11 -8.47
C ILE A 87 -8.40 5.72 -8.56
N PHE A 88 -9.71 5.64 -8.45
CA PHE A 88 -10.41 4.35 -8.54
C PHE A 88 -10.28 3.73 -9.93
N LYS A 89 -10.28 4.55 -10.97
CA LYS A 89 -10.02 4.08 -12.33
C LYS A 89 -8.60 3.53 -12.45
N ALA A 90 -7.62 4.24 -11.90
CA ALA A 90 -6.23 3.77 -11.89
C ALA A 90 -6.08 2.46 -11.10
N ALA A 91 -6.79 2.33 -9.98
CA ALA A 91 -6.77 1.09 -9.20
C ALA A 91 -7.30 -0.10 -10.01
N ARG A 92 -8.41 0.09 -10.70
CA ARG A 92 -8.95 -0.97 -11.57
C ARG A 92 -7.98 -1.33 -12.69
N HIS A 93 -7.27 -0.35 -13.22
CA HIS A 93 -6.23 -0.58 -14.23
C HIS A 93 -5.08 -1.43 -13.69
N LYS A 94 -4.65 -1.14 -12.46
CA LYS A 94 -3.59 -1.90 -11.80
C LYS A 94 -3.99 -3.36 -11.57
N ILE A 95 -5.23 -3.59 -11.20
CA ILE A 95 -5.75 -4.94 -10.99
C ILE A 95 -5.73 -5.74 -12.28
N LYS A 96 -6.04 -5.11 -13.41
CA LYS A 96 -6.08 -5.75 -14.74
C LYS A 96 -4.73 -5.76 -15.45
N ALA A 97 -3.72 -5.07 -14.93
CA ALA A 97 -2.42 -4.97 -15.58
C ALA A 97 -1.71 -6.32 -15.63
N SER A 98 -0.78 -6.45 -16.56
CA SER A 98 0.05 -7.66 -16.62
C SER A 98 1.01 -7.71 -15.43
N SER A 99 1.34 -8.91 -14.99
CA SER A 99 2.27 -9.08 -13.86
C SER A 99 3.65 -8.48 -14.14
N GLU A 100 4.05 -8.41 -15.42
CA GLU A 100 5.33 -7.83 -15.81
C GLU A 100 5.41 -6.32 -15.60
N SER A 101 4.27 -5.63 -15.64
CA SER A 101 4.21 -4.19 -15.43
C SER A 101 4.13 -3.80 -13.95
N GLU A 102 3.93 -4.78 -13.08
CA GLU A 102 3.81 -4.55 -11.63
C GLU A 102 5.08 -5.04 -10.91
N PRO A 103 5.33 -4.58 -9.68
CA PRO A 103 6.53 -4.99 -8.95
C PRO A 103 6.45 -6.46 -8.50
N GLN A 104 7.61 -7.02 -8.17
CA GLN A 104 7.69 -8.36 -7.60
C GLN A 104 7.57 -8.32 -6.07
N VAL A 105 8.00 -7.21 -5.47
CA VAL A 105 7.93 -7.00 -4.01
C VAL A 105 7.43 -5.59 -3.74
N ILE A 106 6.56 -5.47 -2.77
CA ILE A 106 6.10 -4.16 -2.26
C ILE A 106 6.57 -4.06 -0.81
N VAL A 107 7.28 -2.97 -0.49
CA VAL A 107 7.69 -2.65 0.89
C VAL A 107 6.84 -1.48 1.36
N GLN A 108 6.06 -1.71 2.40
CA GLN A 108 5.08 -0.74 2.91
C GLN A 108 5.25 -0.48 4.40
N GLU A 109 5.39 0.79 4.74
CA GLU A 109 5.34 1.24 6.12
C GLU A 109 3.88 1.36 6.57
N LEU A 110 3.58 0.90 7.79
CA LEU A 110 2.26 1.02 8.39
C LEU A 110 2.31 1.89 9.63
N GLY A 111 1.41 2.87 9.72
CA GLY A 111 1.26 3.71 10.91
C GLY A 111 0.42 2.97 11.95
N THR A 112 1.05 2.61 13.06
CA THR A 112 0.43 1.84 14.14
C THR A 112 0.52 2.58 15.46
N ASP A 113 0.30 3.90 15.43
CA ASP A 113 0.49 4.77 16.60
C ASP A 113 -0.72 4.75 17.54
N ARG A 114 -1.88 4.28 17.09
CA ARG A 114 -3.11 4.24 17.88
C ARG A 114 -3.55 2.81 18.12
N PRO A 115 -4.22 2.54 19.27
CA PRO A 115 -4.82 1.23 19.51
C PRO A 115 -5.76 0.84 18.36
N GLY A 116 -5.66 -0.40 17.90
CA GLY A 116 -6.50 -0.91 16.83
C GLY A 116 -5.97 -0.70 15.42
N ASP A 117 -4.94 0.13 15.22
CA ASP A 117 -4.38 0.38 13.88
C ASP A 117 -3.87 -0.91 13.23
N MET A 118 -3.14 -1.73 13.98
CA MET A 118 -2.60 -2.98 13.46
C MET A 118 -3.71 -3.93 13.03
N ALA A 119 -4.76 -4.05 13.84
CA ALA A 119 -5.90 -4.91 13.54
C ALA A 119 -6.63 -4.45 12.27
N GLU A 120 -6.76 -3.14 12.09
CA GLU A 120 -7.41 -2.57 10.91
C GLU A 120 -6.62 -2.88 9.63
N PHE A 121 -5.29 -2.76 9.67
CA PHE A 121 -4.46 -3.17 8.54
C PHE A 121 -4.55 -4.68 8.30
N ALA A 122 -4.57 -5.48 9.34
CA ALA A 122 -4.64 -6.93 9.25
C ALA A 122 -5.95 -7.43 8.61
N ASP A 123 -7.00 -6.63 8.64
CA ASP A 123 -8.28 -6.99 8.03
C ASP A 123 -8.17 -7.16 6.51
N TYR A 124 -7.24 -6.48 5.86
CA TYR A 124 -7.14 -6.56 4.40
C TYR A 124 -5.73 -6.81 3.87
N LEU A 125 -4.72 -6.79 4.70
CA LEU A 125 -3.34 -7.08 4.30
C LEU A 125 -2.88 -8.41 4.86
N LEU A 126 -2.32 -9.25 3.99
CA LEU A 126 -1.71 -10.51 4.37
C LEU A 126 -0.22 -10.44 3.98
N PRO A 127 0.62 -9.83 4.83
CA PRO A 127 2.03 -9.70 4.49
C PRO A 127 2.74 -11.04 4.48
N ASP A 128 3.71 -11.18 3.59
CA ASP A 128 4.60 -12.34 3.57
C ASP A 128 5.66 -12.21 4.67
N ILE A 129 6.09 -10.97 4.95
CA ILE A 129 7.06 -10.65 5.99
C ILE A 129 6.61 -9.38 6.71
N ALA A 130 6.69 -9.38 8.03
CA ALA A 130 6.41 -8.21 8.84
C ALA A 130 7.61 -7.93 9.75
N ALA A 131 8.18 -6.71 9.64
CA ALA A 131 9.23 -6.22 10.51
C ALA A 131 8.60 -5.26 11.54
N ILE A 132 8.69 -5.64 12.81
CA ILE A 132 8.07 -4.90 13.91
C ILE A 132 9.12 -4.47 14.93
#